data_95818ab78a71c82ed900cde7e1fe7b86
#
_entry.id   95818ab78a71c82ed900cde7e1fe7b86
#
_cell.length_a   1.000
_cell.length_b   1.000
_cell.length_c   1.000
_cell.angle_alpha   90.00
_cell.angle_beta   90.00
_cell.angle_gamma   90.00
#
_symmetry.space_group_name_H-M   'P 1'
#
loop_
_entity.id
_entity.type
_entity.pdbx_description
1 polymer ?
#
loop_
_entity_poly.entity_id
_entity_poly.type
_entity_poly.pdbx_seq_one_letter_code
_entity_poly.pdbx_strand_id
1 'polypeptide(L)'
;MNDTPANVQFKIAAARGLLDAGLIVAICTHVAAWVGLALAFALGAWPCVAVVCVSGAVAALALWLLIRVAIDRRLFTTLAQSTALTNEDDALAALDHALQRLGWIDETKAGRTLDARVRGVARLVRLVTILAIVQVLVIAVAALTGAF
;
A
#
# COMPACT_ATOMS: atom_id res chain seq x y z
N MET A 1 21.25 -5.79 20.29
CA MET A 1 20.46 -6.98 20.68
C MET A 1 20.20 -7.68 19.36
N ASN A 2 20.97 -8.73 19.04
CA ASN A 2 20.81 -9.42 17.76
C ASN A 2 19.53 -10.24 17.80
N ASP A 3 18.65 -9.99 16.85
CA ASP A 3 17.43 -10.77 16.70
C ASP A 3 17.79 -12.26 16.41
N THR A 4 17.03 -13.17 16.99
CA THR A 4 17.17 -14.59 16.63
C THR A 4 16.63 -14.80 15.21
N PRO A 5 17.18 -15.75 14.42
CA PRO A 5 16.72 -16.03 13.06
C PRO A 5 15.20 -16.27 12.97
N ALA A 6 14.62 -16.87 14.01
CA ALA A 6 13.17 -17.07 14.10
C ALA A 6 12.39 -15.73 14.17
N ASN A 7 12.87 -14.75 14.95
CA ASN A 7 12.24 -13.43 15.05
C ASN A 7 12.26 -12.69 13.71
N VAL A 8 13.36 -12.78 12.97
CA VAL A 8 13.50 -12.19 11.64
C VAL A 8 12.47 -12.75 10.67
N GLN A 9 12.32 -14.07 10.63
CA GLN A 9 11.35 -14.75 9.79
C GLN A 9 9.91 -14.36 10.15
N PHE A 10 9.58 -14.28 11.44
CA PHE A 10 8.25 -13.81 11.90
C PHE A 10 7.96 -12.37 11.48
N LYS A 11 8.94 -11.45 11.59
CA LYS A 11 8.79 -10.07 11.15
C LYS A 11 8.53 -9.97 9.66
N ILE A 12 9.26 -10.74 8.84
CA ILE A 12 9.07 -10.77 7.39
C ILE A 12 7.70 -11.37 7.04
N ALA A 13 7.30 -12.46 7.70
CA ALA A 13 6.00 -13.09 7.47
C ALA A 13 4.84 -12.15 7.86
N ALA A 14 4.95 -11.44 8.98
CA ALA A 14 3.97 -10.45 9.41
C ALA A 14 3.87 -9.27 8.43
N ALA A 15 5.00 -8.75 7.95
CA ALA A 15 5.02 -7.70 6.93
C ALA A 15 4.35 -8.14 5.62
N ARG A 16 4.58 -9.37 5.18
CA ARG A 16 3.93 -9.94 3.99
C ARG A 16 2.42 -10.07 4.19
N GLY A 17 1.98 -10.59 5.34
CA GLY A 17 0.55 -10.68 5.66
C GLY A 17 -0.15 -9.32 5.67
N LEU A 18 0.51 -8.28 6.23
CA LEU A 18 0.01 -6.90 6.18
C LEU A 18 -0.07 -6.37 4.74
N LEU A 19 0.92 -6.65 3.90
CA LEU A 19 0.92 -6.23 2.50
C LEU A 19 -0.17 -6.97 1.69
N ASP A 20 -0.40 -8.25 1.95
CA ASP A 20 -1.48 -9.02 1.32
C ASP A 20 -2.85 -8.44 1.68
N ALA A 21 -3.10 -8.15 2.96
CA ALA A 21 -4.32 -7.48 3.40
C ALA A 21 -4.44 -6.06 2.79
N GLY A 22 -3.35 -5.29 2.79
CA GLY A 22 -3.29 -3.96 2.19
C GLY A 22 -3.60 -3.97 0.70
N LEU A 23 -3.14 -4.97 -0.02
CA LEU A 23 -3.41 -5.15 -1.46
C LEU A 23 -4.91 -5.35 -1.72
N ILE A 24 -5.56 -6.22 -0.94
CA ILE A 24 -7.01 -6.47 -1.05
C ILE A 24 -7.78 -5.17 -0.78
N VAL A 25 -7.47 -4.46 0.30
CA VAL A 25 -8.12 -3.19 0.64
C VAL A 25 -7.91 -2.15 -0.46
N ALA A 26 -6.70 -2.03 -1.03
CA ALA A 26 -6.40 -1.10 -2.12
C ALA A 26 -7.22 -1.41 -3.38
N ILE A 27 -7.35 -2.69 -3.76
CA ILE A 27 -8.17 -3.12 -4.90
C ILE A 27 -9.62 -2.77 -4.65
N CYS A 28 -10.18 -3.13 -3.48
CA CYS A 28 -11.57 -2.84 -3.14
C CYS A 28 -11.85 -1.33 -3.15
N THR A 29 -10.92 -0.51 -2.61
CA THR A 29 -11.05 0.96 -2.62
C THR A 29 -11.05 1.50 -4.04
N HIS A 30 -10.15 1.01 -4.88
CA HIS A 30 -10.06 1.44 -6.27
C HIS A 30 -11.33 1.09 -7.05
N VAL A 31 -11.84 -0.13 -6.91
CA VAL A 31 -13.10 -0.56 -7.54
C VAL A 31 -14.28 0.27 -7.02
N ALA A 32 -14.39 0.47 -5.71
CA ALA A 32 -15.45 1.30 -5.11
C ALA A 32 -15.41 2.74 -5.64
N ALA A 33 -14.23 3.32 -5.83
CA ALA A 33 -14.08 4.67 -6.39
C ALA A 33 -14.59 4.73 -7.84
N TRP A 34 -14.30 3.73 -8.68
CA TRP A 34 -14.81 3.66 -10.04
C TRP A 34 -16.32 3.43 -10.10
N VAL A 35 -16.86 2.60 -9.21
CA VAL A 35 -18.32 2.40 -9.09
C VAL A 35 -19.01 3.70 -8.70
N GLY A 36 -18.47 4.42 -7.69
CA GLY A 36 -18.98 5.73 -7.29
C GLY A 36 -18.96 6.76 -8.42
N LEU A 37 -17.87 6.77 -9.21
CA LEU A 37 -17.72 7.63 -10.37
C LEU A 37 -18.78 7.29 -11.45
N ALA A 38 -18.95 6.02 -11.78
CA ALA A 38 -19.92 5.56 -12.78
C ALA A 38 -21.35 5.89 -12.37
N LEU A 39 -21.71 5.70 -11.11
CA LEU A 39 -23.03 6.06 -10.57
C LEU A 39 -23.27 7.57 -10.66
N ALA A 40 -22.29 8.39 -10.29
CA ALA A 40 -22.40 9.85 -10.38
C ALA A 40 -22.64 10.33 -11.82
N PHE A 41 -21.95 9.73 -12.80
CA PHE A 41 -22.19 10.04 -14.21
C PHE A 41 -23.57 9.58 -14.71
N ALA A 42 -24.04 8.41 -14.26
CA ALA A 42 -25.32 7.85 -14.70
C ALA A 42 -26.52 8.67 -14.22
N LEU A 43 -26.40 9.36 -13.09
CA LEU A 43 -27.49 10.06 -12.42
C LEU A 43 -27.57 11.57 -12.74
N GLY A 44 -26.58 12.12 -13.43
CA GLY A 44 -26.65 13.42 -14.11
C GLY A 44 -26.89 14.67 -13.23
N ALA A 45 -26.65 14.61 -11.93
CA ALA A 45 -26.93 15.71 -11.01
C ALA A 45 -25.68 16.60 -10.75
N TRP A 46 -25.85 17.93 -10.78
CA TRP A 46 -24.80 18.92 -10.53
C TRP A 46 -24.02 18.76 -9.20
N PRO A 47 -24.63 18.33 -8.06
CA PRO A 47 -23.88 18.05 -6.83
C PRO A 47 -22.87 16.93 -6.99
N CYS A 48 -23.01 16.08 -8.01
CA CYS A 48 -22.11 14.97 -8.29
C CYS A 48 -20.70 15.40 -8.72
N VAL A 49 -20.47 16.64 -9.18
CA VAL A 49 -19.13 17.08 -9.61
C VAL A 49 -18.13 16.97 -8.48
N ALA A 50 -18.50 17.39 -7.27
CA ALA A 50 -17.61 17.26 -6.10
C ALA A 50 -17.33 15.77 -5.76
N VAL A 51 -18.37 14.93 -5.79
CA VAL A 51 -18.25 13.48 -5.56
C VAL A 51 -17.37 12.83 -6.64
N VAL A 52 -17.55 13.22 -7.90
CA VAL A 52 -16.74 12.76 -9.03
C VAL A 52 -15.27 13.15 -8.85
N CYS A 53 -14.99 14.42 -8.52
CA CYS A 53 -13.62 14.90 -8.31
C CYS A 53 -12.94 14.17 -7.14
N VAL A 54 -13.63 14.03 -6.01
CA VAL A 54 -13.08 13.35 -4.82
C VAL A 54 -12.85 11.88 -5.11
N SER A 55 -13.85 11.16 -5.68
CA SER A 55 -13.71 9.75 -6.03
C SER A 55 -12.62 9.51 -7.08
N GLY A 56 -12.49 10.40 -8.06
CA GLY A 56 -11.40 10.35 -9.04
C GLY A 56 -10.01 10.52 -8.41
N ALA A 57 -9.86 11.47 -7.50
CA ALA A 57 -8.62 11.67 -6.74
C ALA A 57 -8.30 10.46 -5.86
N VAL A 58 -9.31 9.90 -5.18
CA VAL A 58 -9.17 8.67 -4.39
C VAL A 58 -8.78 7.49 -5.27
N ALA A 59 -9.37 7.33 -6.45
CA ALA A 59 -9.03 6.27 -7.39
C ALA A 59 -7.57 6.36 -7.86
N ALA A 60 -7.11 7.56 -8.23
CA ALA A 60 -5.73 7.79 -8.65
C ALA A 60 -4.73 7.49 -7.53
N LEU A 61 -5.02 7.96 -6.31
CA LEU A 61 -4.17 7.71 -5.15
C LEU A 61 -4.19 6.23 -4.75
N ALA A 62 -5.34 5.57 -4.80
CA ALA A 62 -5.47 4.14 -4.53
C ALA A 62 -4.67 3.30 -5.54
N LEU A 63 -4.68 3.68 -6.83
CA LEU A 63 -3.88 3.01 -7.85
C LEU A 63 -2.38 3.15 -7.57
N TRP A 64 -1.93 4.35 -7.22
CA TRP A 64 -0.53 4.57 -6.86
C TRP A 64 -0.10 3.74 -5.64
N LEU A 65 -0.95 3.70 -4.59
CA LEU A 65 -0.70 2.88 -3.39
C LEU A 65 -0.71 1.39 -3.70
N LEU A 66 -1.61 0.94 -4.59
CA LEU A 66 -1.69 -0.46 -5.05
C LEU A 66 -0.37 -0.91 -5.70
N ILE A 67 0.16 -0.08 -6.61
CA ILE A 67 1.44 -0.37 -7.28
C ILE A 67 2.55 -0.46 -6.23
N ARG A 68 2.59 0.48 -5.29
CA ARG A 68 3.61 0.50 -4.23
C ARG A 68 3.52 -0.72 -3.32
N VAL A 69 2.32 -1.09 -2.87
CA VAL A 69 2.09 -2.31 -2.05
C VAL A 69 2.53 -3.56 -2.83
N ALA A 70 2.21 -3.65 -4.11
CA ALA A 70 2.58 -4.79 -4.95
C ALA A 70 4.12 -4.93 -5.10
N ILE A 71 4.83 -3.81 -5.23
CA ILE A 71 6.29 -3.78 -5.29
C ILE A 71 6.89 -4.22 -3.94
N ASP A 72 6.46 -3.58 -2.85
CA ASP A 72 6.96 -3.90 -1.50
C ASP A 72 6.71 -5.37 -1.16
N ARG A 73 5.55 -5.93 -1.53
CA ARG A 73 5.23 -7.36 -1.37
C ARG A 73 6.24 -8.26 -2.09
N ARG A 74 6.60 -7.94 -3.31
CA ARG A 74 7.61 -8.70 -4.07
C ARG A 74 8.99 -8.61 -3.41
N LEU A 75 9.40 -7.43 -2.96
CA LEU A 75 10.67 -7.22 -2.27
C LEU A 75 10.75 -8.04 -0.97
N PHE A 76 9.70 -8.04 -0.15
CA PHE A 76 9.65 -8.86 1.07
C PHE A 76 9.62 -10.37 0.76
N THR A 77 9.04 -10.78 -0.36
CA THR A 77 9.07 -12.19 -0.78
C THR A 77 10.49 -12.62 -1.16
N THR A 78 11.21 -11.80 -1.92
CA THR A 78 12.61 -12.05 -2.28
C THR A 78 13.51 -12.02 -1.03
N LEU A 79 13.29 -11.07 -0.13
CA LEU A 79 14.03 -10.99 1.13
C LEU A 79 13.83 -12.25 2.00
N ALA A 80 12.61 -12.77 2.08
CA ALA A 80 12.32 -14.01 2.82
C ALA A 80 13.09 -15.22 2.25
N GLN A 81 13.26 -15.28 0.92
CA GLN A 81 14.04 -16.33 0.27
C GLN A 81 15.54 -16.14 0.49
N SER A 82 16.04 -14.91 0.46
CA SER A 82 17.45 -14.59 0.66
C SER A 82 17.89 -14.84 2.10
N THR A 83 17.10 -14.43 3.10
CA THR A 83 17.41 -14.65 4.51
C THR A 83 17.36 -16.12 4.94
N ALA A 84 16.75 -17.00 4.14
CA ALA A 84 16.82 -18.44 4.34
C ALA A 84 18.18 -19.03 3.92
N LEU A 85 18.95 -18.33 3.09
CA LEU A 85 20.22 -18.78 2.51
C LEU A 85 21.45 -18.03 3.06
N THR A 86 21.25 -16.80 3.56
CA THR A 86 22.32 -15.88 3.98
C THR A 86 21.93 -15.15 5.26
N ASN A 87 22.88 -14.42 5.89
CA ASN A 87 22.60 -13.56 7.02
C ASN A 87 21.66 -12.40 6.62
N GLU A 88 20.88 -11.91 7.60
CA GLU A 88 19.93 -10.79 7.40
C GLU A 88 20.62 -9.54 6.86
N ASP A 89 21.77 -9.16 7.45
CA ASP A 89 22.51 -7.95 7.07
C ASP A 89 23.02 -8.03 5.62
N ASP A 90 23.50 -9.19 5.19
CA ASP A 90 23.97 -9.41 3.82
C ASP A 90 22.81 -9.37 2.83
N ALA A 91 21.67 -9.95 3.18
CA ALA A 91 20.47 -9.92 2.34
C ALA A 91 19.91 -8.51 2.19
N LEU A 92 19.89 -7.72 3.27
CA LEU A 92 19.46 -6.31 3.26
C LEU A 92 20.42 -5.43 2.46
N ALA A 93 21.74 -5.63 2.61
CA ALA A 93 22.75 -4.90 1.85
C ALA A 93 22.66 -5.20 0.34
N ALA A 94 22.47 -6.46 -0.03
CA ALA A 94 22.28 -6.86 -1.42
C ALA A 94 21.01 -6.24 -2.03
N LEU A 95 19.91 -6.20 -1.27
CA LEU A 95 18.66 -5.56 -1.67
C LEU A 95 18.85 -4.05 -1.88
N ASP A 96 19.50 -3.36 -0.94
CA ASP A 96 19.76 -1.92 -1.03
C ASP A 96 20.62 -1.58 -2.24
N HIS A 97 21.68 -2.35 -2.48
CA HIS A 97 22.54 -2.19 -3.64
C HIS A 97 21.77 -2.38 -4.97
N ALA A 98 20.87 -3.36 -5.04
CA ALA A 98 20.02 -3.56 -6.20
C ALA A 98 19.05 -2.38 -6.43
N LEU A 99 18.42 -1.88 -5.36
CA LEU A 99 17.49 -0.75 -5.43
C LEU A 99 18.18 0.57 -5.79
N GLN A 100 19.41 0.79 -5.30
CA GLN A 100 20.24 1.93 -5.69
C GLN A 100 20.62 1.88 -7.16
N ARG A 101 21.05 0.73 -7.69
CA ARG A 101 21.35 0.58 -9.12
C ARG A 101 20.16 0.88 -10.01
N LEU A 102 18.95 0.59 -9.55
CA LEU A 102 17.71 0.90 -10.26
C LEU A 102 17.25 2.36 -10.07
N GLY A 103 17.96 3.16 -9.26
CA GLY A 103 17.60 4.53 -8.95
C GLY A 103 16.32 4.67 -8.10
N TRP A 104 15.89 3.60 -7.42
CA TRP A 104 14.65 3.61 -6.62
C TRP A 104 14.84 4.12 -5.21
N ILE A 105 16.04 4.06 -4.70
CA ILE A 105 16.41 4.62 -3.40
C ILE A 105 17.67 5.46 -3.51
N ASP A 106 17.70 6.55 -2.75
CA ASP A 106 18.89 7.37 -2.57
C ASP A 106 19.81 6.73 -1.51
N GLU A 107 21.09 7.12 -1.50
CA GLU A 107 22.06 6.69 -0.48
C GLU A 107 21.58 6.92 0.95
N THR A 108 20.80 7.98 1.18
CA THR A 108 20.22 8.30 2.50
C THR A 108 19.14 7.31 2.95
N LYS A 109 18.63 6.49 2.06
CA LYS A 109 17.61 5.46 2.34
C LYS A 109 18.19 4.05 2.39
N ALA A 110 19.46 3.87 2.04
CA ALA A 110 20.18 2.63 2.21
C ALA A 110 20.51 2.37 3.67
N GLY A 111 20.78 1.13 4.05
CA GLY A 111 21.14 0.74 5.41
C GLY A 111 20.00 0.79 6.43
N ARG A 112 18.73 0.84 5.99
CA ARG A 112 17.59 0.77 6.90
C ARG A 112 17.44 -0.62 7.47
N THR A 113 17.29 -0.70 8.79
CA THR A 113 17.01 -1.95 9.50
C THR A 113 15.67 -2.57 9.05
N LEU A 114 15.53 -3.88 9.21
CA LEU A 114 14.28 -4.60 8.93
C LEU A 114 13.08 -3.97 9.67
N ASP A 115 13.26 -3.59 10.95
CA ASP A 115 12.21 -2.94 11.75
C ASP A 115 11.75 -1.60 11.18
N ALA A 116 12.67 -0.81 10.62
CA ALA A 116 12.31 0.44 9.95
C ALA A 116 11.49 0.19 8.68
N ARG A 117 11.80 -0.89 7.95
CA ARG A 117 11.06 -1.31 6.76
C ARG A 117 9.66 -1.82 7.12
N VAL A 118 9.54 -2.66 8.14
CA VAL A 118 8.24 -3.17 8.64
C VAL A 118 7.35 -2.04 9.13
N ARG A 119 7.90 -1.04 9.85
CA ARG A 119 7.15 0.17 10.22
C ARG A 119 6.68 0.96 8.99
N GLY A 120 7.49 1.00 7.93
CA GLY A 120 7.09 1.60 6.65
C GLY A 120 5.89 0.91 6.03
N VAL A 121 5.90 -0.43 6.01
CA VAL A 121 4.77 -1.25 5.55
C VAL A 121 3.50 -0.98 6.37
N ALA A 122 3.60 -0.97 7.72
CA ALA A 122 2.45 -0.70 8.57
C ALA A 122 1.85 0.70 8.31
N ARG A 123 2.71 1.71 8.07
CA ARG A 123 2.26 3.06 7.70
C ARG A 123 1.55 3.07 6.34
N LEU A 124 2.09 2.36 5.36
CA LEU A 124 1.50 2.24 4.02
C LEU A 124 0.11 1.59 4.09
N VAL A 125 -0.02 0.48 4.79
CA VAL A 125 -1.31 -0.21 4.97
C VAL A 125 -2.32 0.66 5.71
N ARG A 126 -1.89 1.40 6.75
CA ARG A 126 -2.75 2.38 7.43
C ARG A 126 -3.28 3.44 6.46
N LEU A 127 -2.44 3.99 5.58
CA LEU A 127 -2.86 4.98 4.59
C LEU A 127 -3.91 4.41 3.63
N VAL A 128 -3.69 3.18 3.15
CA VAL A 128 -4.67 2.48 2.29
C VAL A 128 -6.01 2.31 3.01
N THR A 129 -5.99 1.92 4.29
CA THR A 129 -7.21 1.75 5.09
C THR A 129 -7.94 3.07 5.31
N ILE A 130 -7.22 4.15 5.62
CA ILE A 130 -7.82 5.49 5.75
C ILE A 130 -8.48 5.90 4.44
N LEU A 131 -7.83 5.69 3.31
CA LEU A 131 -8.36 6.01 2.00
C LEU A 131 -9.64 5.23 1.69
N ALA A 132 -9.69 3.94 2.08
CA ALA A 132 -10.89 3.11 1.97
C ALA A 132 -12.06 3.67 2.79
N ILE A 133 -11.79 4.06 4.03
CA ILE A 133 -12.81 4.68 4.91
C ILE A 133 -13.32 5.99 4.30
N VAL A 134 -12.43 6.86 3.83
CA VAL A 134 -12.81 8.11 3.17
C VAL A 134 -13.72 7.85 1.97
N GLN A 135 -13.37 6.87 1.12
CA GLN A 135 -14.20 6.53 -0.05
C GLN A 135 -15.59 6.04 0.35
N VAL A 136 -15.69 5.17 1.37
CA VAL A 136 -16.99 4.71 1.87
C VAL A 136 -17.82 5.87 2.42
N LEU A 137 -17.20 6.80 3.17
CA LEU A 137 -17.89 7.98 3.70
C LEU A 137 -18.38 8.90 2.56
N VAL A 138 -17.58 9.12 1.52
CA VAL A 138 -17.99 9.92 0.36
C VAL A 138 -19.23 9.32 -0.31
N ILE A 139 -19.25 8.01 -0.53
CA ILE A 139 -20.39 7.31 -1.12
C ILE A 139 -21.62 7.40 -0.20
N ALA A 140 -21.43 7.18 1.12
CA ALA A 140 -22.52 7.24 2.08
C ALA A 140 -23.16 8.64 2.18
N VAL A 141 -22.33 9.70 2.23
CA VAL A 141 -22.81 11.09 2.24
C VAL A 141 -23.55 11.41 0.94
N ALA A 142 -23.01 11.01 -0.19
CA ALA A 142 -23.67 11.21 -1.49
C ALA A 142 -25.04 10.52 -1.52
N ALA A 143 -25.14 9.28 -1.05
CA ALA A 143 -26.43 8.55 -0.99
C ALA A 143 -27.45 9.21 -0.06
N LEU A 144 -27.00 9.71 1.12
CA LEU A 144 -27.89 10.35 2.10
C LEU A 144 -28.38 11.74 1.65
N THR A 145 -27.60 12.45 0.86
CA THR A 145 -27.99 13.79 0.35
C THR A 145 -28.89 13.74 -0.87
N GLY A 146 -29.21 12.53 -1.36
CA GLY A 146 -30.03 12.37 -2.57
C GLY A 146 -29.30 12.85 -3.83
N ALA A 147 -27.99 12.86 -3.81
CA ALA A 147 -27.15 13.20 -4.95
C ALA A 147 -27.08 12.05 -5.98
N PHE A 148 -27.89 11.02 -5.75
CA PHE A 148 -28.15 9.91 -6.66
C PHE A 148 -29.59 9.93 -7.12
#